data_b1d9075808fc90bddbbc894c1cebdd55
#
_entry.id   b1d9075808fc90bddbbc894c1cebdd55
#
_cell.length_a   1.000
_cell.length_b   1.000
_cell.length_c   1.000
_cell.angle_alpha   90.00
_cell.angle_beta   90.00
_cell.angle_gamma   90.00
#
_symmetry.space_group_name_H-M   'P 1'
#
loop_
_entity.id
_entity.type
_entity.pdbx_description
1 polymer ?
#
loop_
_entity_poly.entity_id
_entity_poly.type
_entity_poly.pdbx_seq_one_letter_code
_entity_poly.pdbx_strand_id
1 'polypeptide(L)'
;FLSTIVASEIVSGEYSKGTFRMYLTRPVSRNLVLLSKLLIVLAYTTLMMFYFVMYTLIISRLIIGDGDLVVFHEGLLVLDATDTVWRFFLSFWLSNILMLTVTCLCFMISTFSKNSVTPIIVTISIVFIGTAVAFIPIELFELLNPYLFTGYIDLFLTAFHDPLPKDIYIQEAIVCGLWSFIFITTSFYHFNKCDILD
;
A
#
# COMPACT_ATOMS: atom_id res chain seq x y z
N PHE A 1 -8.41 -2.17 1.77
CA PHE A 1 -9.44 -3.06 1.20
C PHE A 1 -9.78 -2.70 -0.25
N LEU A 2 -10.20 -1.45 -0.56
CA LEU A 2 -10.58 -1.09 -1.93
C LEU A 2 -9.45 -1.29 -2.94
N SER A 3 -8.22 -0.90 -2.61
CA SER A 3 -7.04 -1.11 -3.47
C SER A 3 -6.74 -2.59 -3.70
N THR A 4 -6.89 -3.44 -2.66
CA THR A 4 -6.68 -4.89 -2.80
C THR A 4 -7.74 -5.56 -3.67
N ILE A 5 -9.00 -5.10 -3.62
CA ILE A 5 -10.07 -5.59 -4.51
C ILE A 5 -9.70 -5.31 -5.97
N VAL A 6 -9.32 -4.08 -6.30
CA VAL A 6 -8.95 -3.71 -7.67
C VAL A 6 -7.68 -4.42 -8.12
N ALA A 7 -6.66 -4.53 -7.25
CA ALA A 7 -5.42 -5.24 -7.54
C ALA A 7 -5.67 -6.74 -7.82
N SER A 8 -6.62 -7.34 -7.11
CA SER A 8 -7.02 -8.72 -7.33
C SER A 8 -7.79 -8.91 -8.64
N GLU A 9 -8.82 -8.10 -8.88
CA GLU A 9 -9.68 -8.23 -10.06
C GLU A 9 -8.93 -8.01 -11.37
N ILE A 10 -7.92 -7.15 -11.39
CA ILE A 10 -7.24 -6.74 -12.62
C ILE A 10 -6.42 -7.87 -13.27
N VAL A 11 -6.00 -8.89 -12.50
CA VAL A 11 -5.27 -10.07 -13.00
C VAL A 11 -6.12 -11.32 -12.84
N SER A 12 -6.40 -11.75 -11.61
CA SER A 12 -7.09 -13.00 -11.34
C SER A 12 -8.56 -12.98 -11.77
N GLY A 13 -9.21 -11.80 -11.79
CA GLY A 13 -10.56 -11.64 -12.31
C GLY A 13 -10.66 -11.92 -13.82
N GLU A 14 -9.61 -11.59 -14.59
CA GLU A 14 -9.57 -11.93 -16.02
C GLU A 14 -9.26 -13.40 -16.25
N TYR A 15 -8.48 -14.05 -15.39
CA TYR A 15 -8.29 -15.49 -15.44
C TYR A 15 -9.61 -16.22 -15.19
N SER A 16 -10.37 -15.84 -14.18
CA SER A 16 -11.64 -16.46 -13.83
C SER A 16 -12.72 -16.29 -14.90
N LYS A 17 -12.69 -15.19 -15.65
CA LYS A 17 -13.62 -14.89 -16.75
C LYS A 17 -13.16 -15.45 -18.11
N GLY A 18 -11.97 -16.05 -18.20
CA GLY A 18 -11.41 -16.59 -19.44
C GLY A 18 -11.04 -15.53 -20.50
N THR A 19 -11.11 -14.25 -20.15
CA THR A 19 -10.83 -13.13 -21.08
C THR A 19 -9.35 -12.98 -21.39
N PHE A 20 -8.49 -13.60 -20.60
CA PHE A 20 -7.03 -13.56 -20.78
C PHE A 20 -6.59 -14.14 -22.13
N ARG A 21 -7.32 -15.13 -22.67
CA ARG A 21 -7.05 -15.72 -23.99
C ARG A 21 -7.18 -14.69 -25.13
N MET A 22 -8.04 -13.69 -24.98
CA MET A 22 -8.28 -12.66 -26.01
C MET A 22 -7.09 -11.69 -26.16
N TYR A 23 -6.32 -11.47 -25.09
CA TYR A 23 -5.12 -10.62 -25.14
C TYR A 23 -3.94 -11.32 -25.81
N LEU A 24 -3.87 -12.66 -25.74
CA LEU A 24 -2.78 -13.44 -26.32
C LEU A 24 -2.89 -13.61 -27.85
N THR A 25 -4.06 -13.33 -28.42
CA THR A 25 -4.24 -13.33 -29.88
C THR A 25 -3.70 -12.07 -30.56
N ARG A 26 -3.35 -11.04 -29.80
CA ARG A 26 -2.74 -9.81 -30.30
C ARG A 26 -1.21 -9.89 -30.21
N PRO A 27 -0.46 -9.24 -31.13
CA PRO A 27 1.01 -9.23 -31.12
C PRO A 27 1.58 -8.27 -30.05
N VAL A 28 1.19 -8.47 -28.78
CA VAL A 28 1.65 -7.67 -27.63
C VAL A 28 2.46 -8.57 -26.69
N SER A 29 3.62 -8.09 -26.22
CA SER A 29 4.45 -8.85 -25.28
C SER A 29 3.74 -9.04 -23.95
N ARG A 30 3.84 -10.24 -23.36
CA ARG A 30 3.24 -10.60 -22.05
C ARG A 30 3.64 -9.62 -20.95
N ASN A 31 4.91 -9.20 -20.95
CA ASN A 31 5.44 -8.24 -19.96
C ASN A 31 4.79 -6.86 -20.06
N LEU A 32 4.48 -6.40 -21.27
CA LEU A 32 3.86 -5.10 -21.48
C LEU A 32 2.42 -5.09 -20.97
N VAL A 33 1.70 -6.19 -21.16
CA VAL A 33 0.34 -6.36 -20.62
C VAL A 33 0.36 -6.34 -19.09
N LEU A 34 1.29 -7.08 -18.46
CA LEU A 34 1.38 -7.13 -17.01
C LEU A 34 1.83 -5.78 -16.42
N LEU A 35 2.79 -5.10 -17.08
CA LEU A 35 3.25 -3.77 -16.68
C LEU A 35 2.12 -2.73 -16.74
N SER A 36 1.33 -2.71 -17.80
CA SER A 36 0.20 -1.77 -17.92
C SER A 36 -0.82 -1.97 -16.80
N LYS A 37 -1.11 -3.23 -16.45
CA LYS A 37 -2.00 -3.58 -15.32
C LYS A 37 -1.44 -3.12 -13.99
N LEU A 38 -0.15 -3.36 -13.74
CA LEU A 38 0.53 -2.90 -12.54
C LEU A 38 0.45 -1.37 -12.40
N LEU A 39 0.78 -0.63 -13.48
CA LEU A 39 0.72 0.84 -13.47
C LEU A 39 -0.69 1.37 -13.17
N ILE A 40 -1.72 0.74 -13.74
CA ILE A 40 -3.12 1.12 -13.48
C ILE A 40 -3.47 0.91 -12.00
N VAL A 41 -3.08 -0.21 -11.41
CA VAL A 41 -3.37 -0.50 -9.99
C VAL A 41 -2.63 0.46 -9.06
N LEU A 42 -1.35 0.76 -9.33
CA LEU A 42 -0.58 1.71 -8.55
C LEU A 42 -1.16 3.13 -8.65
N ALA A 43 -1.51 3.57 -9.87
CA ALA A 43 -2.17 4.86 -10.09
C ALA A 43 -3.52 4.93 -9.37
N TYR A 44 -4.33 3.89 -9.46
CA TYR A 44 -5.61 3.80 -8.76
C TYR A 44 -5.44 3.93 -7.24
N THR A 45 -4.47 3.20 -6.65
CA THR A 45 -4.19 3.24 -5.21
C THR A 45 -3.80 4.65 -4.77
N THR A 46 -2.87 5.30 -5.50
CA THR A 46 -2.44 6.67 -5.21
C THR A 46 -3.60 7.68 -5.34
N LEU A 47 -4.42 7.57 -6.38
CA LEU A 47 -5.58 8.44 -6.58
C LEU A 47 -6.64 8.24 -5.50
N MET A 48 -6.90 7.00 -5.08
CA MET A 48 -7.84 6.70 -4.00
C MET A 48 -7.36 7.26 -2.65
N MET A 49 -6.05 7.13 -2.35
CA MET A 49 -5.46 7.70 -1.14
C MET A 49 -5.53 9.23 -1.15
N PHE A 50 -5.20 9.84 -2.30
CA PHE A 50 -5.30 11.29 -2.47
C PHE A 50 -6.74 11.79 -2.30
N TYR A 51 -7.71 11.12 -2.94
CA TYR A 51 -9.13 11.43 -2.79
C TYR A 51 -9.57 11.34 -1.34
N PHE A 52 -9.18 10.29 -0.63
CA PHE A 52 -9.55 10.08 0.78
C PHE A 52 -9.01 11.19 1.69
N VAL A 53 -7.73 11.55 1.53
CA VAL A 53 -7.11 12.63 2.32
C VAL A 53 -7.75 13.98 2.01
N MET A 54 -7.94 14.32 0.74
CA MET A 54 -8.57 15.58 0.35
C MET A 54 -10.02 15.69 0.83
N TYR A 55 -10.78 14.59 0.70
CA TYR A 55 -12.15 14.51 1.21
C TYR A 55 -12.19 14.73 2.72
N THR A 56 -11.31 14.08 3.47
CA THR A 56 -11.23 14.20 4.94
C THR A 56 -10.87 15.63 5.35
N LEU A 57 -9.89 16.26 4.69
CA LEU A 57 -9.50 17.65 4.98
C LEU A 57 -10.63 18.64 4.69
N ILE A 58 -11.33 18.49 3.56
CA ILE A 58 -12.46 19.37 3.20
C ILE A 58 -13.59 19.23 4.20
N ILE A 59 -13.98 18.00 4.55
CA ILE A 59 -15.08 17.76 5.51
C ILE A 59 -14.69 18.27 6.91
N SER A 60 -13.45 18.00 7.35
CA SER A 60 -12.97 18.49 8.64
C SER A 60 -13.05 20.02 8.72
N ARG A 61 -12.60 20.72 7.68
CA ARG A 61 -12.66 22.18 7.61
C ARG A 61 -14.09 22.72 7.61
N LEU A 62 -15.01 22.05 6.92
CA LEU A 62 -16.42 22.47 6.84
C LEU A 62 -17.18 22.25 8.15
N ILE A 63 -16.89 21.17 8.90
CA ILE A 63 -17.64 20.79 10.10
C ILE A 63 -17.00 21.39 11.35
N ILE A 64 -15.66 21.31 11.48
CA ILE A 64 -14.92 21.71 12.69
C ILE A 64 -14.47 23.17 12.59
N GLY A 65 -14.23 23.64 11.36
CA GLY A 65 -13.70 24.98 11.10
C GLY A 65 -12.18 25.01 11.01
N ASP A 66 -11.63 26.23 10.86
CA ASP A 66 -10.17 26.47 10.86
C ASP A 66 -9.72 26.67 12.32
N GLY A 67 -8.72 25.90 12.75
CA GLY A 67 -8.13 26.00 14.08
C GLY A 67 -6.79 25.29 14.16
N ASP A 68 -6.10 25.49 15.26
CA ASP A 68 -4.84 24.82 15.55
C ASP A 68 -5.08 23.34 15.86
N LEU A 69 -4.19 22.47 15.43
CA LEU A 69 -4.28 21.04 15.68
C LEU A 69 -3.64 20.71 17.03
N VAL A 70 -4.42 20.10 17.91
CA VAL A 70 -3.95 19.64 19.22
C VAL A 70 -3.64 18.14 19.14
N VAL A 71 -2.39 17.79 19.37
CA VAL A 71 -1.91 16.40 19.37
C VAL A 71 -1.45 16.02 20.77
N PHE A 72 -1.89 14.85 21.25
CA PHE A 72 -1.47 14.29 22.52
C PHE A 72 -0.34 13.28 22.28
N HIS A 73 0.91 13.69 22.49
CA HIS A 73 2.09 12.83 22.43
C HIS A 73 3.11 13.29 23.47
N GLU A 74 3.36 12.49 24.49
CA GLU A 74 4.23 12.83 25.64
C GLU A 74 3.92 14.19 26.32
N GLY A 75 2.79 14.80 25.93
CA GLY A 75 2.34 16.12 26.35
C GLY A 75 1.28 16.65 25.40
N LEU A 76 0.93 17.92 25.56
CA LEU A 76 -0.01 18.62 24.69
C LEU A 76 0.79 19.46 23.69
N LEU A 77 0.80 19.02 22.42
CA LEU A 77 1.43 19.75 21.33
C LEU A 77 0.35 20.50 20.55
N VAL A 78 0.49 21.81 20.42
CA VAL A 78 -0.37 22.66 19.62
C VAL A 78 0.38 23.05 18.35
N LEU A 79 -0.15 22.62 17.20
CA LEU A 79 0.43 22.89 15.88
C LEU A 79 -0.37 23.99 15.19
N ASP A 80 0.31 25.03 14.73
CA ASP A 80 -0.29 26.12 13.98
C ASP A 80 -0.97 25.59 12.69
N ALA A 81 -2.07 26.21 12.28
CA ALA A 81 -2.85 25.80 11.12
C ALA A 81 -2.01 25.73 9.83
N THR A 82 -0.99 26.57 9.67
CA THR A 82 -0.09 26.58 8.50
C THR A 82 0.82 25.35 8.45
N ASP A 83 1.37 24.95 9.60
CA ASP A 83 2.25 23.77 9.71
C ASP A 83 1.47 22.47 9.64
N THR A 84 0.22 22.50 10.08
CA THR A 84 -0.69 21.36 10.06
C THR A 84 -0.91 20.83 8.64
N VAL A 85 -1.12 21.69 7.66
CA VAL A 85 -1.35 21.28 6.25
C VAL A 85 -0.13 20.52 5.69
N TRP A 86 1.09 21.00 5.94
CA TRP A 86 2.30 20.31 5.50
C TRP A 86 2.44 18.91 6.13
N ARG A 87 2.10 18.78 7.42
CA ARG A 87 2.16 17.50 8.14
C ARG A 87 1.13 16.50 7.61
N PHE A 88 -0.05 16.94 7.15
CA PHE A 88 -1.00 16.08 6.44
C PHE A 88 -0.45 15.59 5.10
N PHE A 89 0.24 16.44 4.33
CA PHE A 89 0.91 15.99 3.11
C PHE A 89 2.03 14.97 3.40
N LEU A 90 2.81 15.17 4.44
CA LEU A 90 3.83 14.21 4.87
C LEU A 90 3.19 12.88 5.25
N SER A 91 2.16 12.89 6.09
CA SER A 91 1.38 11.71 6.49
C SER A 91 0.79 10.98 5.28
N PHE A 92 0.27 11.73 4.29
CA PHE A 92 -0.20 11.15 3.02
C PHE A 92 0.90 10.38 2.29
N TRP A 93 2.10 10.96 2.15
CA TRP A 93 3.20 10.29 1.45
C TRP A 93 3.67 9.03 2.16
N LEU A 94 3.80 9.05 3.49
CA LEU A 94 4.16 7.88 4.29
C LEU A 94 3.09 6.78 4.11
N SER A 95 1.82 7.09 4.32
CA SER A 95 0.73 6.13 4.10
C SER A 95 0.67 5.59 2.67
N ASN A 96 0.97 6.44 1.67
CA ASN A 96 0.93 6.05 0.27
C ASN A 96 2.03 5.03 -0.07
N ILE A 97 3.25 5.21 0.42
CA ILE A 97 4.38 4.28 0.23
C ILE A 97 3.99 2.89 0.76
N LEU A 98 3.46 2.82 1.98
CA LEU A 98 3.00 1.57 2.56
C LEU A 98 1.87 0.93 1.75
N MET A 99 0.86 1.71 1.37
CA MET A 99 -0.29 1.21 0.60
C MET A 99 0.11 0.70 -0.78
N LEU A 100 1.09 1.32 -1.43
CA LEU A 100 1.66 0.82 -2.69
C LEU A 100 2.33 -0.54 -2.50
N THR A 101 3.05 -0.75 -1.39
CA THR A 101 3.66 -2.03 -1.05
C THR A 101 2.62 -3.13 -0.84
N VAL A 102 1.56 -2.86 -0.08
CA VAL A 102 0.42 -3.79 0.10
C VAL A 102 -0.26 -4.11 -1.24
N THR A 103 -0.40 -3.11 -2.10
CA THR A 103 -0.97 -3.28 -3.44
C THR A 103 -0.09 -4.16 -4.33
N CYS A 104 1.24 -4.00 -4.29
CA CYS A 104 2.19 -4.87 -4.98
C CYS A 104 2.14 -6.31 -4.46
N LEU A 105 1.99 -6.51 -3.15
CA LEU A 105 1.79 -7.84 -2.56
C LEU A 105 0.51 -8.50 -3.10
N CYS A 106 -0.62 -7.77 -3.08
CA CYS A 106 -1.89 -8.29 -3.61
C CYS A 106 -1.79 -8.61 -5.11
N PHE A 107 -1.14 -7.74 -5.89
CA PHE A 107 -0.90 -7.94 -7.31
C PHE A 107 -0.06 -9.20 -7.56
N MET A 108 1.00 -9.42 -6.78
CA MET A 108 1.80 -10.64 -6.84
C MET A 108 0.93 -11.88 -6.60
N ILE A 109 0.18 -11.93 -5.49
CA ILE A 109 -0.68 -13.07 -5.18
C ILE A 109 -1.76 -13.28 -6.26
N SER A 110 -2.25 -12.19 -6.86
CA SER A 110 -3.21 -12.24 -7.97
C SER A 110 -2.63 -12.92 -9.21
N THR A 111 -1.31 -12.80 -9.48
CA THR A 111 -0.68 -13.53 -10.60
C THR A 111 -0.54 -15.04 -10.36
N PHE A 112 -0.55 -15.49 -9.10
CA PHE A 112 -0.53 -16.91 -8.73
C PHE A 112 -1.92 -17.53 -8.65
N SER A 113 -2.97 -16.73 -8.55
CA SER A 113 -4.33 -17.21 -8.29
C SER A 113 -5.20 -17.16 -9.55
N LYS A 114 -5.99 -18.21 -9.74
CA LYS A 114 -7.05 -18.25 -10.78
C LYS A 114 -8.40 -17.68 -10.26
N ASN A 115 -8.49 -17.34 -8.99
CA ASN A 115 -9.70 -16.82 -8.34
C ASN A 115 -9.44 -15.45 -7.73
N SER A 116 -10.28 -14.46 -7.98
CA SER A 116 -10.12 -13.09 -7.49
C SER A 116 -10.33 -12.93 -5.98
N VAL A 117 -10.97 -13.86 -5.31
CA VAL A 117 -11.21 -13.79 -3.85
C VAL A 117 -9.96 -14.15 -3.05
N THR A 118 -9.19 -15.14 -3.52
CA THR A 118 -7.99 -15.65 -2.82
C THR A 118 -6.94 -14.56 -2.57
N PRO A 119 -6.54 -13.72 -3.55
CA PRO A 119 -5.55 -12.67 -3.32
C PRO A 119 -5.99 -11.65 -2.25
N ILE A 120 -7.28 -11.32 -2.21
CA ILE A 120 -7.84 -10.39 -1.24
C ILE A 120 -7.67 -10.96 0.17
N ILE A 121 -8.15 -12.20 0.39
CA ILE A 121 -8.11 -12.85 1.70
C ILE A 121 -6.66 -13.01 2.19
N VAL A 122 -5.78 -13.52 1.33
CA VAL A 122 -4.38 -13.77 1.69
C VAL A 122 -3.64 -12.46 2.01
N THR A 123 -3.82 -11.41 1.18
CA THR A 123 -3.20 -10.12 1.44
C THR A 123 -3.67 -9.51 2.76
N ILE A 124 -4.98 -9.52 3.00
CA ILE A 124 -5.55 -9.01 4.25
C ILE A 124 -5.00 -9.80 5.45
N SER A 125 -4.96 -11.14 5.35
CA SER A 125 -4.43 -11.99 6.42
C SER A 125 -2.96 -11.69 6.72
N ILE A 126 -2.11 -11.51 5.69
CA ILE A 126 -0.69 -11.16 5.85
C ILE A 126 -0.55 -9.81 6.56
N VAL A 127 -1.32 -8.80 6.14
CA VAL A 127 -1.27 -7.47 6.76
C VAL A 127 -1.74 -7.54 8.22
N PHE A 128 -2.84 -8.24 8.52
CA PHE A 128 -3.33 -8.38 9.89
C PHE A 128 -2.35 -9.12 10.79
N ILE A 129 -1.79 -10.24 10.33
CA ILE A 129 -0.80 -11.02 11.10
C ILE A 129 0.46 -10.18 11.31
N GLY A 130 0.96 -9.52 10.25
CA GLY A 130 2.14 -8.68 10.34
C GLY A 130 1.95 -7.49 11.28
N THR A 131 0.78 -6.85 11.26
CA THR A 131 0.42 -5.79 12.21
C THR A 131 0.35 -6.34 13.64
N ALA A 132 -0.28 -7.49 13.85
CA ALA A 132 -0.35 -8.11 15.17
C ALA A 132 1.06 -8.41 15.72
N VAL A 133 1.96 -8.92 14.90
CA VAL A 133 3.37 -9.16 15.26
C VAL A 133 4.07 -7.85 15.66
N ALA A 134 3.77 -6.74 14.99
CA ALA A 134 4.35 -5.43 15.29
C ALA A 134 3.97 -4.91 16.69
N PHE A 135 2.78 -5.27 17.20
CA PHE A 135 2.30 -4.83 18.51
C PHE A 135 2.66 -5.77 19.67
N ILE A 136 3.17 -6.97 19.40
CA ILE A 136 3.53 -7.91 20.46
C ILE A 136 4.94 -7.56 20.97
N PRO A 137 5.14 -7.20 22.26
CA PRO A 137 6.43 -6.84 22.82
C PRO A 137 7.25 -8.11 23.14
N ILE A 138 7.75 -8.77 22.11
CA ILE A 138 8.68 -9.90 22.19
C ILE A 138 9.98 -9.48 21.53
N GLU A 139 11.11 -9.66 22.19
CA GLU A 139 12.45 -9.25 21.70
C GLU A 139 12.73 -9.70 20.26
N LEU A 140 12.29 -10.92 19.89
CA LEU A 140 12.44 -11.44 18.53
C LEU A 140 11.65 -10.60 17.50
N PHE A 141 10.45 -10.16 17.85
CA PHE A 141 9.59 -9.37 16.97
C PHE A 141 10.06 -7.93 16.87
N GLU A 142 10.55 -7.35 17.95
CA GLU A 142 11.19 -6.02 17.94
C GLU A 142 12.41 -5.99 17.00
N LEU A 143 13.19 -7.07 16.96
CA LEU A 143 14.33 -7.20 16.06
C LEU A 143 13.91 -7.34 14.58
N LEU A 144 12.77 -7.99 14.31
CA LEU A 144 12.26 -8.24 12.94
C LEU A 144 11.45 -7.07 12.37
N ASN A 145 10.79 -6.31 13.23
CA ASN A 145 9.90 -5.20 12.84
C ASN A 145 10.52 -4.20 11.87
N PRO A 146 11.78 -3.74 12.05
CA PRO A 146 12.41 -2.78 11.13
C PRO A 146 12.59 -3.29 9.70
N TYR A 147 12.51 -4.61 9.48
CA TYR A 147 12.67 -5.24 8.17
C TYR A 147 11.33 -5.61 7.51
N LEU A 148 10.23 -5.55 8.26
CA LEU A 148 8.90 -5.85 7.77
C LEU A 148 8.17 -4.56 7.37
N PHE A 149 7.58 -4.53 6.17
CA PHE A 149 6.77 -3.37 5.75
C PHE A 149 5.55 -3.15 6.66
N THR A 150 5.03 -4.19 7.31
CA THR A 150 3.92 -4.10 8.27
C THR A 150 4.28 -3.39 9.57
N GLY A 151 5.57 -3.32 9.93
CA GLY A 151 6.05 -2.58 11.09
C GLY A 151 5.90 -1.06 10.99
N TYR A 152 5.66 -0.55 9.78
CA TYR A 152 5.50 0.89 9.52
C TYR A 152 4.05 1.35 9.38
N ILE A 153 3.06 0.48 9.75
CA ILE A 153 1.64 0.77 9.50
C ILE A 153 1.15 2.03 10.22
N ASP A 154 1.69 2.35 11.38
CA ASP A 154 1.33 3.52 12.18
C ASP A 154 2.31 4.70 11.99
N LEU A 155 3.31 4.55 11.12
CA LEU A 155 4.35 5.58 10.96
C LEU A 155 3.78 6.91 10.46
N PHE A 156 2.68 6.90 9.72
CA PHE A 156 2.01 8.12 9.26
C PHE A 156 1.55 9.03 10.41
N LEU A 157 1.31 8.48 11.61
CA LEU A 157 0.95 9.26 12.81
C LEU A 157 2.13 10.08 13.32
N THR A 158 3.35 9.61 13.11
CA THR A 158 4.57 10.31 13.56
C THR A 158 4.83 11.60 12.78
N ALA A 159 4.13 11.84 11.66
CA ALA A 159 4.16 13.11 10.94
C ALA A 159 3.66 14.28 11.81
N PHE A 160 2.90 14.00 12.86
CA PHE A 160 2.38 14.99 13.80
C PHE A 160 3.21 15.10 15.09
N HIS A 161 4.33 14.38 15.19
CA HIS A 161 5.26 14.48 16.31
C HIS A 161 6.28 15.61 16.11
N ASP A 162 6.86 16.09 17.19
CA ASP A 162 7.95 17.04 17.18
C ASP A 162 9.01 16.61 18.22
N PRO A 163 10.27 16.37 17.80
CA PRO A 163 10.86 16.46 16.46
C PRO A 163 10.43 15.34 15.50
N LEU A 164 10.45 15.64 14.17
CA LEU A 164 10.16 14.66 13.15
C LEU A 164 11.25 13.58 13.04
N PRO A 165 10.93 12.28 13.13
CA PRO A 165 11.90 11.17 13.06
C PRO A 165 12.30 10.85 11.61
N LYS A 166 13.10 11.72 10.98
CA LYS A 166 13.48 11.63 9.55
C LYS A 166 14.18 10.32 9.19
N ASP A 167 14.96 9.76 10.10
CA ASP A 167 15.71 8.52 9.86
C ASP A 167 14.75 7.32 9.63
N ILE A 168 13.65 7.28 10.38
CA ILE A 168 12.64 6.23 10.26
C ILE A 168 11.88 6.35 8.93
N TYR A 169 11.64 7.57 8.41
CA TYR A 169 11.00 7.78 7.12
C TYR A 169 11.85 7.27 5.95
N ILE A 170 13.16 7.48 6.02
CA ILE A 170 14.09 6.95 5.03
C ILE A 170 14.12 5.42 5.10
N GLN A 171 14.11 4.87 6.30
CA GLN A 171 14.08 3.42 6.52
C GLN A 171 12.79 2.80 5.95
N GLU A 172 11.62 3.39 6.20
CA GLU A 172 10.35 2.97 5.61
C GLU A 172 10.43 2.94 4.07
N ALA A 173 10.89 4.04 3.46
CA ALA A 173 10.99 4.13 2.00
C ALA A 173 11.89 3.04 1.41
N ILE A 174 13.01 2.73 2.06
CA ILE A 174 13.94 1.67 1.64
C ILE A 174 13.29 0.29 1.80
N VAL A 175 12.73 -0.01 2.98
CA VAL A 175 12.14 -1.32 3.26
C VAL A 175 10.93 -1.58 2.39
N CYS A 176 9.99 -0.64 2.30
CA CYS A 176 8.81 -0.75 1.45
C CYS A 176 9.19 -0.82 -0.04
N GLY A 177 10.20 -0.07 -0.47
CA GLY A 177 10.75 -0.13 -1.83
C GLY A 177 11.33 -1.49 -2.16
N LEU A 178 12.12 -2.08 -1.27
CA LEU A 178 12.70 -3.42 -1.44
C LEU A 178 11.61 -4.50 -1.51
N TRP A 179 10.64 -4.48 -0.62
CA TRP A 179 9.51 -5.42 -0.66
C TRP A 179 8.69 -5.28 -1.94
N SER A 180 8.37 -4.05 -2.35
CA SER A 180 7.66 -3.79 -3.62
C SER A 180 8.43 -4.33 -4.81
N PHE A 181 9.76 -4.13 -4.85
CA PHE A 181 10.61 -4.67 -5.91
C PHE A 181 10.60 -6.20 -5.95
N ILE A 182 10.68 -6.87 -4.78
CA ILE A 182 10.61 -8.34 -4.68
C ILE A 182 9.25 -8.84 -5.18
N PHE A 183 8.14 -8.22 -4.79
CA PHE A 183 6.80 -8.62 -5.21
C PHE A 183 6.60 -8.45 -6.72
N ILE A 184 7.05 -7.32 -7.27
CA ILE A 184 6.96 -7.06 -8.71
C ILE A 184 7.80 -8.07 -9.50
N THR A 185 9.06 -8.27 -9.14
CA THR A 185 9.96 -9.20 -9.85
C THR A 185 9.44 -10.63 -9.81
N THR A 186 8.93 -11.07 -8.65
CA THR A 186 8.31 -12.40 -8.49
C THR A 186 7.07 -12.55 -9.36
N SER A 187 6.24 -11.52 -9.43
CA SER A 187 5.05 -11.47 -10.28
C SER A 187 5.39 -11.64 -11.76
N PHE A 188 6.37 -10.87 -12.27
CA PHE A 188 6.83 -10.96 -13.66
C PHE A 188 7.48 -12.29 -13.98
N TYR A 189 8.30 -12.81 -13.07
CA TYR A 189 8.95 -14.12 -13.24
C TYR A 189 7.92 -15.24 -13.35
N HIS A 190 6.95 -15.29 -12.45
CA HIS A 190 5.89 -16.28 -12.46
C HIS A 190 5.04 -16.20 -13.73
N PHE A 191 4.59 -14.99 -14.08
CA PHE A 191 3.75 -14.75 -15.24
C PHE A 191 4.38 -15.17 -16.57
N ASN A 192 5.72 -14.98 -16.71
CA ASN A 192 6.43 -15.41 -17.90
C ASN A 192 6.63 -16.93 -17.99
N LYS A 193 6.62 -17.63 -16.85
CA LYS A 193 6.86 -19.06 -16.78
C LYS A 193 5.59 -19.91 -16.82
N CYS A 194 4.45 -19.32 -16.47
CA CYS A 194 3.16 -20.02 -16.54
C CYS A 194 2.69 -20.16 -17.99
N ASP A 195 2.39 -21.40 -18.40
CA ASP A 195 1.64 -21.67 -19.60
C ASP A 195 0.16 -21.32 -19.33
N ILE A 196 -0.35 -20.36 -20.11
CA ILE A 196 -1.72 -19.80 -19.97
C ILE A 196 -2.75 -20.72 -20.67
N LEU A 197 -2.34 -21.86 -21.17
CA LEU A 197 -3.14 -22.78 -21.97
C LEU A 197 -3.84 -23.89 -21.16
N ASP A 198 -3.55 -24.04 -19.86
CA ASP A 198 -4.19 -25.02 -18.97
C ASP A 198 -5.32 -24.43 -18.12
#